data_1f59dc9d58f519ef4f052a9d60d649ef
#
_entry.id   1f59dc9d58f519ef4f052a9d60d649ef
#
_cell.length_a   1.000
_cell.length_b   1.000
_cell.length_c   1.000
_cell.angle_alpha   90.00
_cell.angle_beta   90.00
_cell.angle_gamma   90.00
#
_symmetry.space_group_name_H-M   'P 1'
#
loop_
_entity.id
_entity.type
_entity.pdbx_description
1 polymer ?
#
loop_
_entity_poly.entity_id
_entity_poly.type
_entity_poly.pdbx_seq_one_letter_code
_entity_poly.pdbx_strand_id
1 'polypeptide(L)'
;LKGYTQARKLLKQLKPDVVFSKGGFVTVPVVIAAKKLKIPAVIHESDMTPGLANRLCIPSAAKICCNFPETVSQLPADKAVLTGTPIRQELLSGDRQAAMDFTGLHEDKPILMIIGGSQGAASVNENIRKILPELLKDFQIIHLCGRGKLDESLLDLEGYRQYEYIRKELADLFALSDVVISRAGANAICEINALNKPNLLIPLSAKASRGDQILNARSFERQGYSMVLEEEEITEKTLYNSIKELYANRDSYIQAMKASTKTDSITRITNILEELTDSSKTMSE
;
A
#
# COMPACT_ATOMS: atom_id res chain seq x y z
N LEU A 1 -7.92 -26.92 -13.65
CA LEU A 1 -7.95 -28.28 -13.12
C LEU A 1 -6.61 -28.70 -12.51
N LYS A 2 -5.47 -28.55 -13.22
CA LYS A 2 -4.14 -28.96 -12.72
C LYS A 2 -3.77 -28.30 -11.38
N GLY A 3 -3.93 -26.96 -11.26
CA GLY A 3 -3.65 -26.25 -10.02
C GLY A 3 -4.48 -26.71 -8.82
N TYR A 4 -5.76 -27.03 -9.03
CA TYR A 4 -6.62 -27.57 -7.97
C TYR A 4 -6.14 -28.96 -7.48
N THR A 5 -5.79 -29.85 -8.40
CA THR A 5 -5.31 -31.21 -8.07
C THR A 5 -3.99 -31.13 -7.28
N GLN A 6 -3.08 -30.25 -7.71
CA GLN A 6 -1.82 -30.00 -7.02
C GLN A 6 -2.05 -29.41 -5.61
N ALA A 7 -2.88 -28.39 -5.49
CA ALA A 7 -3.24 -27.79 -4.21
C ALA A 7 -3.85 -28.82 -3.25
N ARG A 8 -4.80 -29.64 -3.74
CA ARG A 8 -5.43 -30.68 -2.93
C ARG A 8 -4.42 -31.75 -2.44
N LYS A 9 -3.48 -32.17 -3.30
CA LYS A 9 -2.42 -33.10 -2.91
C LYS A 9 -1.54 -32.50 -1.83
N LEU A 10 -1.10 -31.26 -2.01
CA LEU A 10 -0.25 -30.55 -1.06
C LEU A 10 -0.92 -30.37 0.30
N LEU A 11 -2.18 -29.90 0.32
CA LEU A 11 -2.94 -29.72 1.57
C LEU A 11 -3.15 -31.04 2.33
N LYS A 12 -3.34 -32.17 1.62
CA LYS A 12 -3.42 -33.50 2.24
C LYS A 12 -2.09 -33.95 2.86
N GLN A 13 -0.97 -33.55 2.28
CA GLN A 13 0.37 -33.87 2.79
C GLN A 13 0.72 -32.99 4.00
N LEU A 14 0.48 -31.65 3.88
CA LEU A 14 0.83 -30.67 4.92
C LEU A 14 -0.14 -30.71 6.11
N LYS A 15 -1.40 -31.08 5.90
CA LYS A 15 -2.48 -31.08 6.90
C LYS A 15 -2.50 -29.79 7.73
N PRO A 16 -2.57 -28.60 7.11
CA PRO A 16 -2.58 -27.36 7.86
C PRO A 16 -3.92 -27.21 8.60
N ASP A 17 -3.89 -26.59 9.79
CA ASP A 17 -5.09 -26.28 10.58
C ASP A 17 -5.93 -25.16 9.93
N VAL A 18 -5.27 -24.22 9.24
CA VAL A 18 -5.89 -23.08 8.58
C VAL A 18 -5.12 -22.67 7.33
N VAL A 19 -5.78 -22.08 6.33
CA VAL A 19 -5.16 -21.49 5.14
C VAL A 19 -5.38 -19.98 5.16
N PHE A 20 -4.31 -19.18 5.03
CA PHE A 20 -4.39 -17.74 4.86
C PHE A 20 -3.99 -17.32 3.44
N SER A 21 -4.81 -16.50 2.79
CA SER A 21 -4.58 -16.01 1.43
C SER A 21 -4.63 -14.49 1.35
N LYS A 22 -3.58 -13.89 0.82
CA LYS A 22 -3.52 -12.44 0.49
C LYS A 22 -4.09 -12.10 -0.90
N GLY A 23 -4.73 -13.07 -1.56
CA GLY A 23 -5.31 -12.89 -2.90
C GLY A 23 -4.35 -13.31 -4.03
N GLY A 24 -4.75 -12.94 -5.26
CA GLY A 24 -4.08 -13.35 -6.49
C GLY A 24 -4.65 -14.66 -7.07
N PHE A 25 -4.58 -14.82 -8.39
CA PHE A 25 -5.27 -15.91 -9.09
C PHE A 25 -4.75 -17.31 -8.70
N VAL A 26 -3.51 -17.43 -8.29
CA VAL A 26 -2.88 -18.70 -7.84
C VAL A 26 -3.47 -19.23 -6.53
N THR A 27 -4.08 -18.37 -5.73
CA THR A 27 -4.67 -18.77 -4.44
C THR A 27 -6.06 -19.40 -4.60
N VAL A 28 -6.77 -19.12 -5.70
CA VAL A 28 -8.12 -19.62 -5.94
C VAL A 28 -8.22 -21.15 -5.82
N PRO A 29 -7.40 -21.95 -6.54
CA PRO A 29 -7.44 -23.40 -6.40
C PRO A 29 -7.09 -23.89 -4.99
N VAL A 30 -6.26 -23.16 -4.24
CA VAL A 30 -5.87 -23.53 -2.87
C VAL A 30 -7.05 -23.36 -1.92
N VAL A 31 -7.70 -22.18 -1.95
CA VAL A 31 -8.86 -21.88 -1.08
C VAL A 31 -10.04 -22.83 -1.37
N ILE A 32 -10.30 -23.14 -2.65
CA ILE A 32 -11.36 -24.09 -3.03
C ILE A 32 -11.00 -25.51 -2.55
N ALA A 33 -9.75 -25.94 -2.68
CA ALA A 33 -9.29 -27.25 -2.22
C ALA A 33 -9.35 -27.36 -0.69
N ALA A 34 -8.98 -26.31 0.05
CA ALA A 34 -9.08 -26.23 1.51
C ALA A 34 -10.53 -26.49 1.97
N LYS A 35 -11.51 -25.78 1.39
CA LYS A 35 -12.94 -26.01 1.69
C LYS A 35 -13.36 -27.46 1.47
N LYS A 36 -12.96 -28.09 0.37
CA LYS A 36 -13.26 -29.50 0.07
C LYS A 36 -12.61 -30.48 1.04
N LEU A 37 -11.52 -30.10 1.67
CA LEU A 37 -10.83 -30.87 2.70
C LEU A 37 -11.26 -30.47 4.13
N LYS A 38 -12.26 -29.61 4.28
CA LYS A 38 -12.76 -29.07 5.56
C LYS A 38 -11.67 -28.30 6.36
N ILE A 39 -10.68 -27.75 5.66
CA ILE A 39 -9.69 -26.86 6.23
C ILE A 39 -10.22 -25.44 6.13
N PRO A 40 -10.37 -24.69 7.23
CA PRO A 40 -10.84 -23.31 7.17
C PRO A 40 -9.86 -22.44 6.38
N ALA A 41 -10.39 -21.52 5.59
CA ALA A 41 -9.59 -20.59 4.82
C ALA A 41 -9.99 -19.15 5.15
N VAL A 42 -9.00 -18.31 5.45
CA VAL A 42 -9.15 -16.85 5.61
C VAL A 42 -8.56 -16.18 4.39
N ILE A 43 -9.30 -15.28 3.78
CA ILE A 43 -8.81 -14.45 2.67
C ILE A 43 -8.70 -13.01 3.11
N HIS A 44 -7.76 -12.26 2.54
CA HIS A 44 -7.57 -10.84 2.80
C HIS A 44 -7.81 -10.04 1.52
N GLU A 45 -8.69 -9.04 1.60
CA GLU A 45 -8.91 -8.08 0.54
C GLU A 45 -8.21 -6.77 0.91
N SER A 46 -7.26 -6.37 0.08
CA SER A 46 -6.46 -5.17 0.32
C SER A 46 -7.07 -3.93 -0.33
N ASP A 47 -7.71 -4.07 -1.49
CA ASP A 47 -8.33 -2.97 -2.23
C ASP A 47 -9.75 -2.69 -1.75
N MET A 48 -10.27 -1.49 -2.08
CA MET A 48 -11.62 -1.10 -1.69
C MET A 48 -12.71 -1.96 -2.34
N THR A 49 -12.45 -2.49 -3.53
CA THR A 49 -13.35 -3.43 -4.20
C THR A 49 -12.74 -4.82 -4.32
N PRO A 50 -13.50 -5.89 -4.00
CA PRO A 50 -12.95 -7.24 -4.07
C PRO A 50 -12.48 -7.60 -5.48
N GLY A 51 -11.21 -7.98 -5.59
CA GLY A 51 -10.62 -8.45 -6.83
C GLY A 51 -11.23 -9.78 -7.29
N LEU A 52 -11.14 -10.10 -8.60
CA LEU A 52 -11.75 -11.31 -9.18
C LEU A 52 -11.33 -12.59 -8.44
N ALA A 53 -10.07 -12.72 -8.08
CA ALA A 53 -9.58 -13.89 -7.35
C ALA A 53 -10.27 -14.04 -5.99
N ASN A 54 -10.37 -12.96 -5.21
CA ASN A 54 -11.07 -12.98 -3.92
C ASN A 54 -12.56 -13.23 -4.10
N ARG A 55 -13.21 -12.62 -5.11
CA ARG A 55 -14.62 -12.89 -5.42
C ARG A 55 -14.90 -14.39 -5.66
N LEU A 56 -14.00 -15.08 -6.35
CA LEU A 56 -14.10 -16.53 -6.56
C LEU A 56 -13.85 -17.32 -5.27
N CYS A 57 -13.09 -16.77 -4.33
CA CYS A 57 -12.79 -17.42 -3.05
C CYS A 57 -13.86 -17.18 -1.97
N ILE A 58 -14.65 -16.08 -2.03
CA ILE A 58 -15.69 -15.72 -1.04
C ILE A 58 -16.57 -16.89 -0.63
N PRO A 59 -17.16 -17.71 -1.56
CA PRO A 59 -18.02 -18.83 -1.18
C PRO A 59 -17.28 -19.93 -0.40
N SER A 60 -15.94 -19.98 -0.53
CA SER A 60 -15.09 -21.00 0.09
C SER A 60 -14.39 -20.52 1.35
N ALA A 61 -14.34 -19.23 1.60
CA ALA A 61 -13.69 -18.63 2.76
C ALA A 61 -14.55 -18.80 4.03
N ALA A 62 -13.90 -19.04 5.16
CA ALA A 62 -14.48 -19.01 6.49
C ALA A 62 -14.60 -17.56 7.00
N LYS A 63 -13.54 -16.75 6.80
CA LYS A 63 -13.51 -15.31 7.12
C LYS A 63 -12.83 -14.53 5.99
N ILE A 64 -13.20 -13.25 5.90
CA ILE A 64 -12.71 -12.31 4.89
C ILE A 64 -12.22 -11.07 5.62
N CYS A 65 -10.91 -10.94 5.74
CA CYS A 65 -10.27 -9.75 6.30
C CYS A 65 -10.28 -8.62 5.28
N CYS A 66 -10.71 -7.42 5.67
CA CYS A 66 -10.82 -6.27 4.79
C CYS A 66 -9.94 -5.12 5.29
N ASN A 67 -9.37 -4.39 4.34
CA ASN A 67 -8.60 -3.19 4.64
C ASN A 67 -9.48 -1.94 4.77
N PHE A 68 -10.51 -1.81 3.92
CA PHE A 68 -11.38 -0.64 3.88
C PHE A 68 -12.74 -0.91 4.52
N PRO A 69 -13.30 0.05 5.30
CA PRO A 69 -14.65 -0.08 5.85
C PRO A 69 -15.72 -0.29 4.78
N GLU A 70 -15.57 0.40 3.62
CA GLU A 70 -16.49 0.30 2.51
C GLU A 70 -16.54 -1.10 1.88
N THR A 71 -15.46 -1.87 2.01
CA THR A 71 -15.40 -3.27 1.51
C THR A 71 -16.28 -4.19 2.34
N VAL A 72 -16.37 -3.95 3.66
CA VAL A 72 -17.16 -4.80 4.57
C VAL A 72 -18.62 -4.85 4.15
N SER A 73 -19.19 -3.71 3.75
CA SER A 73 -20.60 -3.63 3.32
C SER A 73 -20.91 -4.35 2.00
N GLN A 74 -19.86 -4.68 1.22
CA GLN A 74 -20.00 -5.38 -0.07
C GLN A 74 -19.87 -6.91 0.06
N LEU A 75 -19.64 -7.41 1.27
CA LEU A 75 -19.31 -8.81 1.55
C LEU A 75 -20.35 -9.46 2.48
N PRO A 76 -20.42 -10.79 2.53
CA PRO A 76 -21.29 -11.48 3.49
C PRO A 76 -20.97 -11.08 4.93
N ALA A 77 -21.98 -10.58 5.65
CA ALA A 77 -21.81 -9.98 6.99
C ALA A 77 -21.28 -10.98 8.04
N ASP A 78 -21.57 -12.27 7.88
CA ASP A 78 -21.10 -13.36 8.75
C ASP A 78 -19.62 -13.69 8.57
N LYS A 79 -19.01 -13.23 7.46
CA LYS A 79 -17.62 -13.52 7.10
C LYS A 79 -16.70 -12.29 7.14
N ALA A 80 -17.21 -11.12 6.81
CA ALA A 80 -16.42 -9.90 6.64
C ALA A 80 -15.95 -9.34 7.99
N VAL A 81 -14.66 -9.03 8.09
CA VAL A 81 -14.05 -8.43 9.28
C VAL A 81 -13.12 -7.30 8.84
N LEU A 82 -13.30 -6.10 9.39
CA LEU A 82 -12.40 -4.99 9.19
C LEU A 82 -11.14 -5.20 10.04
N THR A 83 -10.06 -5.62 9.40
CA THR A 83 -8.77 -5.87 10.07
C THR A 83 -7.72 -4.83 9.76
N GLY A 84 -7.89 -4.06 8.69
CA GLY A 84 -6.81 -3.29 8.08
C GLY A 84 -5.82 -4.19 7.34
N THR A 85 -4.72 -3.61 6.90
CA THR A 85 -3.63 -4.30 6.20
C THR A 85 -2.40 -4.42 7.11
N PRO A 86 -1.73 -5.58 7.18
CA PRO A 86 -0.47 -5.71 7.92
C PRO A 86 0.58 -4.75 7.38
N ILE A 87 1.17 -3.95 8.26
CA ILE A 87 2.23 -3.00 7.96
C ILE A 87 3.58 -3.64 8.31
N ARG A 88 4.57 -3.42 7.46
CA ARG A 88 5.94 -3.85 7.71
C ARG A 88 6.50 -3.09 8.91
N GLN A 89 6.82 -3.80 9.99
CA GLN A 89 7.27 -3.19 11.24
C GLN A 89 8.58 -2.42 11.09
N GLU A 90 9.47 -2.89 10.22
CA GLU A 90 10.73 -2.20 9.91
C GLU A 90 10.54 -0.77 9.38
N LEU A 91 9.41 -0.46 8.74
CA LEU A 91 9.13 0.90 8.27
C LEU A 91 8.89 1.91 9.40
N LEU A 92 8.48 1.42 10.59
CA LEU A 92 8.14 2.29 11.73
C LEU A 92 9.38 2.73 12.53
N SER A 93 10.56 2.18 12.24
CA SER A 93 11.81 2.39 12.98
C SER A 93 12.91 3.07 12.16
N GLY A 94 12.53 3.92 11.19
CA GLY A 94 13.49 4.64 10.36
C GLY A 94 14.27 5.71 11.12
N ASP A 95 15.53 5.88 10.72
CA ASP A 95 16.47 6.86 11.26
C ASP A 95 16.70 8.00 10.26
N ARG A 96 16.31 9.22 10.67
CA ARG A 96 16.45 10.44 9.87
C ARG A 96 17.90 10.78 9.58
N GLN A 97 18.81 10.60 10.56
CA GLN A 97 20.24 10.88 10.39
C GLN A 97 20.89 9.91 9.42
N ALA A 98 20.57 8.62 9.53
CA ALA A 98 21.05 7.61 8.59
C ALA A 98 20.63 7.91 7.15
N ALA A 99 19.42 8.44 6.95
CA ALA A 99 18.96 8.85 5.63
C ALA A 99 19.72 10.08 5.10
N MET A 100 20.04 11.05 5.94
CA MET A 100 20.88 12.21 5.56
C MET A 100 22.28 11.74 5.16
N ASP A 101 22.89 10.87 5.94
CA ASP A 101 24.22 10.31 5.64
C ASP A 101 24.21 9.50 4.32
N PHE A 102 23.14 8.76 4.06
CA PHE A 102 22.97 7.98 2.83
C PHE A 102 22.73 8.85 1.58
N THR A 103 21.90 9.89 1.70
CA THR A 103 21.48 10.73 0.57
C THR A 103 22.39 11.93 0.33
N GLY A 104 23.08 12.40 1.37
CA GLY A 104 23.78 13.69 1.35
C GLY A 104 22.83 14.90 1.29
N LEU A 105 21.56 14.72 1.64
CA LEU A 105 20.59 15.81 1.76
C LEU A 105 20.64 16.40 3.18
N HIS A 106 20.18 17.64 3.33
CA HIS A 106 20.26 18.39 4.58
C HIS A 106 18.90 18.94 4.98
N GLU A 107 18.77 19.45 6.21
CA GLU A 107 17.50 19.98 6.76
C GLU A 107 17.27 21.47 6.46
N ASP A 108 18.03 22.07 5.56
CA ASP A 108 17.86 23.48 5.15
C ASP A 108 16.57 23.72 4.36
N LYS A 109 16.06 22.70 3.68
CA LYS A 109 14.77 22.70 2.99
C LYS A 109 13.98 21.42 3.32
N PRO A 110 12.63 21.48 3.28
CA PRO A 110 11.82 20.28 3.46
C PRO A 110 12.11 19.23 2.38
N ILE A 111 11.95 17.97 2.76
CA ILE A 111 12.22 16.82 1.91
C ILE A 111 10.93 16.29 1.29
N LEU A 112 10.86 16.34 -0.04
CA LEU A 112 9.78 15.72 -0.83
C LEU A 112 10.24 14.35 -1.30
N MET A 113 9.51 13.30 -0.96
CA MET A 113 9.76 11.95 -1.44
C MET A 113 8.74 11.55 -2.52
N ILE A 114 9.22 11.03 -3.64
CA ILE A 114 8.37 10.49 -4.73
C ILE A 114 8.58 8.99 -4.82
N ILE A 115 7.49 8.22 -4.74
CA ILE A 115 7.52 6.76 -4.81
C ILE A 115 6.43 6.21 -5.74
N GLY A 116 6.85 5.69 -6.89
CA GLY A 116 5.96 5.13 -7.92
C GLY A 116 5.66 3.63 -7.79
N GLY A 117 6.09 3.00 -6.69
CA GLY A 117 6.08 1.54 -6.55
C GLY A 117 7.30 0.86 -7.21
N SER A 118 7.40 -0.48 -7.09
CA SER A 118 8.59 -1.25 -7.53
C SER A 118 8.90 -1.14 -9.02
N GLN A 119 7.90 -0.92 -9.86
CA GLN A 119 8.07 -0.73 -11.31
C GLN A 119 8.18 0.73 -11.70
N GLY A 120 8.00 1.65 -10.74
CA GLY A 120 7.95 3.09 -10.96
C GLY A 120 6.71 3.52 -11.75
N ALA A 121 6.48 4.82 -11.78
CA ALA A 121 5.37 5.46 -12.48
C ALA A 121 5.94 6.43 -13.55
N ALA A 122 6.08 5.97 -14.79
CA ALA A 122 6.70 6.77 -15.85
C ALA A 122 6.07 8.15 -15.99
N SER A 123 4.74 8.23 -16.05
CA SER A 123 4.00 9.48 -16.15
C SER A 123 4.28 10.43 -14.96
N VAL A 124 4.32 9.91 -13.73
CA VAL A 124 4.67 10.71 -12.55
C VAL A 124 6.11 11.20 -12.65
N ASN A 125 7.06 10.30 -12.97
CA ASN A 125 8.47 10.64 -13.11
C ASN A 125 8.69 11.78 -14.11
N GLU A 126 8.06 11.68 -15.31
CA GLU A 126 8.16 12.68 -16.37
C GLU A 126 7.60 14.04 -15.93
N ASN A 127 6.44 14.06 -15.30
CA ASN A 127 5.83 15.31 -14.87
C ASN A 127 6.59 15.97 -13.69
N ILE A 128 7.12 15.17 -12.75
CA ILE A 128 7.99 15.69 -11.70
C ILE A 128 9.27 16.32 -12.30
N ARG A 129 9.91 15.64 -13.26
CA ARG A 129 11.14 16.15 -13.89
C ARG A 129 10.95 17.47 -14.62
N LYS A 130 9.78 17.70 -15.22
CA LYS A 130 9.46 18.99 -15.86
C LYS A 130 9.45 20.16 -14.91
N ILE A 131 9.05 19.93 -13.64
CA ILE A 131 8.91 20.99 -12.64
C ILE A 131 10.05 20.99 -11.61
N LEU A 132 11.10 20.14 -11.79
CA LEU A 132 12.25 20.09 -10.87
C LEU A 132 12.88 21.47 -10.61
N PRO A 133 13.13 22.33 -11.62
CA PRO A 133 13.74 23.63 -11.39
C PRO A 133 12.95 24.51 -10.42
N GLU A 134 11.63 24.41 -10.45
CA GLU A 134 10.74 25.15 -9.52
C GLU A 134 10.69 24.48 -8.16
N LEU A 135 10.56 23.13 -8.11
CA LEU A 135 10.49 22.39 -6.86
C LEU A 135 11.75 22.54 -6.02
N LEU A 136 12.94 22.53 -6.65
CA LEU A 136 14.22 22.62 -5.98
C LEU A 136 14.50 23.99 -5.33
N LYS A 137 13.70 25.01 -5.66
CA LYS A 137 13.74 26.29 -4.93
C LYS A 137 13.23 26.14 -3.50
N ASP A 138 12.24 25.28 -3.28
CA ASP A 138 11.51 25.12 -2.02
C ASP A 138 11.79 23.79 -1.30
N PHE A 139 12.21 22.74 -2.02
CA PHE A 139 12.37 21.37 -1.52
C PHE A 139 13.72 20.79 -1.89
N GLN A 140 14.16 19.81 -1.14
CA GLN A 140 15.06 18.76 -1.63
C GLN A 140 14.23 17.51 -1.93
N ILE A 141 14.71 16.67 -2.85
CA ILE A 141 13.86 15.63 -3.44
C ILE A 141 14.55 14.26 -3.40
N ILE A 142 13.84 13.27 -2.89
CA ILE A 142 14.16 11.84 -3.01
C ILE A 142 13.19 11.22 -4.00
N HIS A 143 13.69 10.66 -5.10
CA HIS A 143 12.85 10.12 -6.17
C HIS A 143 13.14 8.64 -6.43
N LEU A 144 12.23 7.76 -6.01
CA LEU A 144 12.27 6.33 -6.32
C LEU A 144 11.61 6.09 -7.68
N CYS A 145 12.42 6.15 -8.74
CA CYS A 145 11.96 6.18 -10.14
C CYS A 145 11.44 4.85 -10.67
N GLY A 146 11.87 3.72 -10.07
CA GLY A 146 11.65 2.38 -10.61
C GLY A 146 12.78 1.90 -11.53
N ARG A 147 12.86 0.59 -11.73
CA ARG A 147 13.94 -0.05 -12.50
C ARG A 147 14.04 0.49 -13.92
N GLY A 148 15.27 0.80 -14.34
CA GLY A 148 15.58 1.29 -15.68
C GLY A 148 15.01 2.68 -15.98
N LYS A 149 14.68 3.49 -14.96
CA LYS A 149 14.04 4.79 -15.13
C LYS A 149 14.82 5.95 -14.49
N LEU A 150 16.09 5.73 -14.17
CA LEU A 150 16.98 6.83 -13.82
C LEU A 150 17.14 7.76 -15.02
N ASP A 151 17.33 9.02 -14.75
CA ASP A 151 17.75 10.02 -15.73
C ASP A 151 19.19 10.40 -15.43
N GLU A 152 20.11 9.88 -16.24
CA GLU A 152 21.55 10.07 -16.02
C GLU A 152 21.97 11.55 -16.07
N SER A 153 21.25 12.38 -16.80
CA SER A 153 21.52 13.82 -16.89
C SER A 153 21.24 14.60 -15.61
N LEU A 154 20.51 13.97 -14.66
CA LEU A 154 20.09 14.59 -13.39
C LEU A 154 20.80 13.99 -12.17
N LEU A 155 21.81 13.13 -12.35
CA LEU A 155 22.50 12.46 -11.23
C LEU A 155 23.25 13.46 -10.32
N ASP A 156 23.85 14.49 -10.90
CA ASP A 156 24.63 15.49 -10.19
C ASP A 156 23.81 16.74 -9.79
N LEU A 157 22.48 16.69 -9.98
CA LEU A 157 21.62 17.83 -9.66
C LEU A 157 21.54 18.05 -8.15
N GLU A 158 21.95 19.22 -7.71
CA GLU A 158 21.94 19.59 -6.29
C GLU A 158 20.51 19.52 -5.70
N GLY A 159 20.38 18.92 -4.51
CA GLY A 159 19.08 18.75 -3.85
C GLY A 159 18.18 17.68 -4.44
N TYR A 160 18.62 16.94 -5.47
CA TYR A 160 17.86 15.87 -6.10
C TYR A 160 18.59 14.54 -6.05
N ARG A 161 17.96 13.52 -5.51
CA ARG A 161 18.51 12.15 -5.44
C ARG A 161 17.55 11.17 -6.06
N GLN A 162 18.02 10.41 -7.05
CA GLN A 162 17.26 9.38 -7.75
C GLN A 162 17.74 7.99 -7.36
N TYR A 163 16.81 7.07 -7.23
CA TYR A 163 17.08 5.65 -7.01
C TYR A 163 16.12 4.81 -7.85
N GLU A 164 16.60 3.73 -8.43
CA GLU A 164 15.72 2.78 -9.12
C GLU A 164 14.82 2.03 -8.13
N TYR A 165 15.44 1.55 -7.07
CA TYR A 165 14.77 0.76 -6.05
C TYR A 165 15.56 0.81 -4.74
N ILE A 166 14.87 1.06 -3.65
CA ILE A 166 15.43 1.05 -2.28
C ILE A 166 14.63 0.05 -1.45
N ARG A 167 15.33 -0.74 -0.63
CA ARG A 167 14.71 -1.68 0.29
C ARG A 167 15.20 -1.48 1.71
N LYS A 168 16.51 -1.54 1.92
CA LYS A 168 17.12 -1.48 3.24
C LYS A 168 16.93 -0.11 3.90
N GLU A 169 17.20 0.95 3.15
CA GLU A 169 17.16 2.33 3.63
C GLU A 169 15.76 2.96 3.52
N LEU A 170 14.75 2.22 3.06
CA LEU A 170 13.41 2.78 2.79
C LEU A 170 12.76 3.38 4.04
N ALA A 171 12.92 2.74 5.19
CA ALA A 171 12.41 3.25 6.47
C ALA A 171 13.03 4.60 6.82
N ASP A 172 14.35 4.72 6.64
CA ASP A 172 15.11 5.92 6.92
C ASP A 172 14.72 7.06 5.98
N LEU A 173 14.53 6.75 4.68
CA LEU A 173 14.05 7.73 3.70
C LEU A 173 12.64 8.24 4.04
N PHE A 174 11.74 7.36 4.50
CA PHE A 174 10.45 7.80 5.02
C PHE A 174 10.60 8.66 6.27
N ALA A 175 11.50 8.31 7.20
CA ALA A 175 11.76 9.13 8.38
C ALA A 175 12.23 10.52 8.00
N LEU A 176 13.11 10.65 6.99
CA LEU A 176 13.64 11.92 6.50
C LEU A 176 12.58 12.75 5.76
N SER A 177 11.64 12.13 5.03
CA SER A 177 10.68 12.85 4.20
C SER A 177 9.65 13.64 5.03
N ASP A 178 9.31 14.85 4.58
CA ASP A 178 8.27 15.71 5.17
C ASP A 178 6.92 15.50 4.47
N VAL A 179 6.93 15.30 3.16
CA VAL A 179 5.75 15.00 2.35
C VAL A 179 6.07 13.93 1.30
N VAL A 180 5.07 13.18 0.89
CA VAL A 180 5.22 12.04 -0.02
C VAL A 180 4.28 12.18 -1.22
N ILE A 181 4.78 11.90 -2.42
CA ILE A 181 3.95 11.65 -3.61
C ILE A 181 3.97 10.17 -3.90
N SER A 182 2.80 9.56 -4.07
CA SER A 182 2.71 8.12 -4.31
C SER A 182 1.57 7.75 -5.27
N ARG A 183 1.69 6.58 -5.88
CA ARG A 183 0.52 5.87 -6.43
C ARG A 183 -0.38 5.39 -5.29
N ALA A 184 -1.66 5.14 -5.59
CA ALA A 184 -2.66 4.76 -4.60
C ALA A 184 -2.90 3.23 -4.51
N GLY A 185 -1.83 2.45 -4.59
CA GLY A 185 -1.90 1.01 -4.27
C GLY A 185 -2.19 0.80 -2.79
N ALA A 186 -3.13 -0.09 -2.46
CA ALA A 186 -3.65 -0.26 -1.09
C ALA A 186 -2.56 -0.45 -0.02
N ASN A 187 -1.53 -1.26 -0.28
CA ASN A 187 -0.45 -1.47 0.70
C ASN A 187 0.37 -0.18 0.91
N ALA A 188 0.72 0.52 -0.19
CA ALA A 188 1.54 1.74 -0.11
C ALA A 188 0.84 2.85 0.68
N ILE A 189 -0.45 3.10 0.41
CA ILE A 189 -1.19 4.16 1.13
C ILE A 189 -1.40 3.81 2.59
N CYS A 190 -1.55 2.54 2.95
CA CYS A 190 -1.62 2.10 4.34
C CYS A 190 -0.29 2.26 5.08
N GLU A 191 0.84 1.97 4.42
CA GLU A 191 2.17 2.21 4.98
C GLU A 191 2.43 3.70 5.21
N ILE A 192 2.12 4.54 4.23
CA ILE A 192 2.23 6.01 4.34
C ILE A 192 1.36 6.55 5.48
N ASN A 193 0.11 6.06 5.60
CA ASN A 193 -0.80 6.41 6.70
C ASN A 193 -0.26 5.98 8.07
N ALA A 194 0.26 4.75 8.17
CA ALA A 194 0.85 4.25 9.42
C ALA A 194 2.04 5.10 9.89
N LEU A 195 2.79 5.67 8.95
CA LEU A 195 3.90 6.58 9.19
C LEU A 195 3.46 8.03 9.44
N ASN A 196 2.16 8.34 9.35
CA ASN A 196 1.58 9.70 9.43
C ASN A 196 2.26 10.67 8.46
N LYS A 197 2.59 10.24 7.24
CA LYS A 197 3.23 11.09 6.24
C LYS A 197 2.17 11.80 5.39
N PRO A 198 2.12 13.14 5.41
CA PRO A 198 1.27 13.91 4.50
C PRO A 198 1.57 13.51 3.07
N ASN A 199 0.53 13.26 2.28
CA ASN A 199 0.77 12.66 0.99
C ASN A 199 -0.19 13.16 -0.10
N LEU A 200 0.36 13.26 -1.33
CA LEU A 200 -0.37 13.47 -2.56
C LEU A 200 -0.46 12.13 -3.30
N LEU A 201 -1.65 11.61 -3.42
CA LEU A 201 -1.91 10.39 -4.18
C LEU A 201 -2.21 10.72 -5.63
N ILE A 202 -1.44 10.09 -6.53
CA ILE A 202 -1.68 10.13 -7.97
C ILE A 202 -2.09 8.71 -8.39
N PRO A 203 -3.40 8.39 -8.34
CA PRO A 203 -3.87 7.05 -8.68
C PRO A 203 -3.59 6.72 -10.15
N LEU A 204 -3.38 5.44 -10.44
CA LEU A 204 -3.28 4.98 -11.82
C LEU A 204 -4.60 5.19 -12.54
N SER A 205 -4.53 5.77 -13.74
CA SER A 205 -5.69 6.08 -14.58
C SER A 205 -6.63 4.88 -14.78
N ALA A 206 -7.92 5.12 -14.80
CA ALA A 206 -8.93 4.11 -15.14
C ALA A 206 -8.74 3.54 -16.56
N LYS A 207 -8.07 4.27 -17.46
CA LYS A 207 -7.72 3.80 -18.81
C LYS A 207 -6.62 2.75 -18.79
N ALA A 208 -5.75 2.77 -17.77
CA ALA A 208 -4.63 1.85 -17.61
C ALA A 208 -4.87 0.77 -16.54
N SER A 209 -6.00 0.83 -15.81
CA SER A 209 -6.32 -0.05 -14.70
C SER A 209 -7.83 -0.29 -14.59
N ARG A 210 -8.25 -1.08 -13.59
CA ARG A 210 -9.67 -1.27 -13.26
C ARG A 210 -10.25 -0.15 -12.38
N GLY A 211 -9.47 0.90 -12.09
CA GLY A 211 -9.88 2.00 -11.23
C GLY A 211 -9.75 1.74 -9.73
N ASP A 212 -9.21 0.60 -9.31
CA ASP A 212 -9.06 0.25 -7.89
C ASP A 212 -8.27 1.32 -7.14
N GLN A 213 -7.18 1.86 -7.74
CA GLN A 213 -6.38 2.91 -7.11
C GLN A 213 -7.13 4.23 -6.95
N ILE A 214 -8.02 4.57 -7.89
CA ILE A 214 -8.86 5.78 -7.77
C ILE A 214 -9.80 5.65 -6.57
N LEU A 215 -10.43 4.50 -6.41
CA LEU A 215 -11.32 4.23 -5.28
C LEU A 215 -10.58 4.24 -3.95
N ASN A 216 -9.40 3.61 -3.89
CA ASN A 216 -8.53 3.62 -2.71
C ASN A 216 -8.15 5.07 -2.33
N ALA A 217 -7.70 5.87 -3.31
CA ALA A 217 -7.31 7.27 -3.09
C ALA A 217 -8.48 8.11 -2.57
N ARG A 218 -9.65 7.99 -3.20
CA ARG A 218 -10.86 8.73 -2.80
C ARG A 218 -11.35 8.34 -1.39
N SER A 219 -11.17 7.08 -0.97
CA SER A 219 -11.46 6.69 0.41
C SER A 219 -10.55 7.40 1.42
N PHE A 220 -9.25 7.50 1.13
CA PHE A 220 -8.29 8.19 2.00
C PHE A 220 -8.48 9.71 2.00
N GLU A 221 -8.85 10.29 0.86
CA GLU A 221 -9.19 11.70 0.74
C GLU A 221 -10.41 12.07 1.61
N ARG A 222 -11.50 11.28 1.52
CA ARG A 222 -12.71 11.50 2.35
C ARG A 222 -12.43 11.43 3.85
N GLN A 223 -11.44 10.65 4.26
CA GLN A 223 -11.00 10.51 5.63
C GLN A 223 -10.02 11.62 6.07
N GLY A 224 -9.61 12.48 5.15
CA GLY A 224 -8.65 13.56 5.40
C GLY A 224 -7.20 13.09 5.54
N TYR A 225 -6.87 11.86 5.10
CA TYR A 225 -5.52 11.31 5.21
C TYR A 225 -4.60 11.70 4.06
N SER A 226 -5.18 12.02 2.90
CA SER A 226 -4.45 12.26 1.67
C SER A 226 -5.08 13.37 0.84
N MET A 227 -4.25 14.08 0.08
CA MET A 227 -4.67 14.86 -1.07
C MET A 227 -4.64 13.96 -2.30
N VAL A 228 -5.54 14.18 -3.27
CA VAL A 228 -5.62 13.39 -4.51
C VAL A 228 -5.53 14.31 -5.71
N LEU A 229 -4.69 13.94 -6.68
CA LEU A 229 -4.61 14.53 -8.01
C LEU A 229 -4.72 13.40 -9.04
N GLU A 230 -5.79 13.38 -9.82
CA GLU A 230 -5.95 12.35 -10.85
C GLU A 230 -4.94 12.53 -11.99
N GLU A 231 -4.48 11.41 -12.56
CA GLU A 231 -3.42 11.43 -13.56
C GLU A 231 -3.78 12.26 -14.79
N GLU A 232 -5.05 12.31 -15.14
CA GLU A 232 -5.60 13.10 -16.24
C GLU A 232 -5.62 14.62 -15.97
N GLU A 233 -5.55 15.02 -14.71
CA GLU A 233 -5.54 16.44 -14.30
C GLU A 233 -4.13 17.00 -14.13
N ILE A 234 -3.10 16.18 -14.35
CA ILE A 234 -1.71 16.62 -14.18
C ILE A 234 -1.31 17.60 -15.28
N THR A 235 -0.97 18.79 -14.85
CA THR A 235 -0.19 19.78 -15.58
C THR A 235 0.96 20.22 -14.70
N GLU A 236 1.97 20.89 -15.24
CA GLU A 236 3.07 21.45 -14.44
C GLU A 236 2.52 22.34 -13.31
N LYS A 237 1.52 23.18 -13.62
CA LYS A 237 0.90 24.08 -12.65
C LYS A 237 0.08 23.34 -11.57
N THR A 238 -0.77 22.37 -11.96
CA THR A 238 -1.61 21.66 -10.98
C THR A 238 -0.74 20.82 -10.06
N LEU A 239 0.26 20.13 -10.59
CA LEU A 239 1.17 19.31 -9.80
C LEU A 239 1.98 20.16 -8.81
N TYR A 240 2.60 21.25 -9.28
CA TYR A 240 3.36 22.15 -8.41
C TYR A 240 2.49 22.75 -7.29
N ASN A 241 1.31 23.26 -7.64
CA ASN A 241 0.40 23.86 -6.68
C ASN A 241 -0.08 22.83 -5.63
N SER A 242 -0.44 21.61 -6.06
CA SER A 242 -0.85 20.55 -5.13
C SER A 242 0.25 20.18 -4.14
N ILE A 243 1.52 20.13 -4.58
CA ILE A 243 2.66 19.87 -3.69
C ILE A 243 2.82 20.98 -2.66
N LYS A 244 2.72 22.24 -3.09
CA LYS A 244 2.81 23.41 -2.19
C LYS A 244 1.65 23.45 -1.20
N GLU A 245 0.44 23.19 -1.64
CA GLU A 245 -0.76 23.14 -0.81
C GLU A 245 -0.68 21.98 0.21
N LEU A 246 -0.27 20.79 -0.22
CA LEU A 246 -0.04 19.66 0.68
C LEU A 246 0.94 20.02 1.80
N TYR A 247 2.09 20.62 1.42
CA TYR A 247 3.11 21.00 2.41
C TYR A 247 2.60 22.09 3.37
N ALA A 248 1.88 23.08 2.87
CA ALA A 248 1.30 24.15 3.69
C ALA A 248 0.28 23.62 4.71
N ASN A 249 -0.50 22.62 4.32
CA ASN A 249 -1.56 22.01 5.15
C ASN A 249 -1.14 20.67 5.81
N ARG A 250 0.14 20.30 5.81
CA ARG A 250 0.64 19.00 6.25
C ARG A 250 0.21 18.62 7.66
N ASP A 251 0.10 19.58 8.56
CA ASP A 251 -0.25 19.32 9.96
C ASP A 251 -1.69 18.80 10.10
N SER A 252 -2.61 19.25 9.24
CA SER A 252 -4.00 18.76 9.23
C SER A 252 -4.09 17.29 8.83
N TYR A 253 -3.31 16.88 7.82
CA TYR A 253 -3.21 15.48 7.40
C TYR A 253 -2.58 14.60 8.50
N ILE A 254 -1.51 15.07 9.15
CA ILE A 254 -0.87 14.37 10.27
C ILE A 254 -1.87 14.18 11.42
N GLN A 255 -2.63 15.20 11.77
CA GLN A 255 -3.62 15.12 12.85
C GLN A 255 -4.74 14.13 12.50
N ALA A 256 -5.27 14.17 11.27
CA ALA A 256 -6.29 13.23 10.82
C ALA A 256 -5.80 11.78 10.86
N MET A 257 -4.58 11.51 10.36
CA MET A 257 -3.96 10.18 10.40
C MET A 257 -3.69 9.69 11.83
N LYS A 258 -3.25 10.58 12.74
CA LYS A 258 -3.04 10.24 14.16
C LYS A 258 -4.34 9.98 14.90
N ALA A 259 -5.43 10.67 14.56
CA ALA A 259 -6.75 10.46 15.13
C ALA A 259 -7.43 9.19 14.61
N SER A 260 -6.94 8.64 13.49
CA SER A 260 -7.46 7.38 12.97
C SER A 260 -7.22 6.24 13.96
N THR A 261 -8.20 5.36 14.10
CA THR A 261 -8.03 4.15 14.89
C THR A 261 -7.03 3.24 14.19
N LYS A 262 -5.76 3.33 14.60
CA LYS A 262 -4.72 2.42 14.08
C LYS A 262 -5.02 1.02 14.59
N THR A 263 -5.56 0.22 13.70
CA THR A 263 -5.86 -1.17 13.98
C THR A 263 -4.56 -1.96 13.97
N ASP A 264 -4.26 -2.69 15.03
CA ASP A 264 -3.23 -3.72 14.98
C ASP A 264 -3.72 -4.88 14.10
N SER A 265 -3.50 -4.71 12.80
CA SER A 265 -3.96 -5.64 11.77
C SER A 265 -3.33 -7.03 11.94
N ILE A 266 -2.08 -7.09 12.42
CA ILE A 266 -1.37 -8.35 12.61
C ILE A 266 -2.05 -9.15 13.72
N THR A 267 -2.22 -8.55 14.90
CA THR A 267 -2.89 -9.20 16.03
C THR A 267 -4.32 -9.61 15.68
N ARG A 268 -5.10 -8.75 15.01
CA ARG A 268 -6.48 -9.10 14.60
C ARG A 268 -6.53 -10.29 13.66
N ILE A 269 -5.67 -10.32 12.64
CA ILE A 269 -5.63 -11.44 11.68
C ILE A 269 -5.17 -12.71 12.39
N THR A 270 -4.15 -12.62 13.25
CA THR A 270 -3.64 -13.75 14.01
C THR A 270 -4.72 -14.36 14.90
N ASN A 271 -5.46 -13.54 15.66
CA ASN A 271 -6.56 -14.00 16.50
C ASN A 271 -7.65 -14.74 15.68
N ILE A 272 -8.01 -14.22 14.50
CA ILE A 272 -8.96 -14.90 13.60
C ILE A 272 -8.45 -16.27 13.18
N LEU A 273 -7.15 -16.39 12.87
CA LEU A 273 -6.55 -17.66 12.48
C LEU A 273 -6.51 -18.66 13.65
N GLU A 274 -6.18 -18.20 14.86
CA GLU A 274 -6.16 -19.01 16.09
C GLU A 274 -7.56 -19.51 16.45
N GLU A 275 -8.57 -18.64 16.47
CA GLU A 275 -9.98 -19.02 16.73
C GLU A 275 -10.47 -20.12 15.77
N LEU A 276 -10.13 -20.04 14.49
CA LEU A 276 -10.52 -21.06 13.51
C LEU A 276 -9.74 -22.37 13.69
N THR A 277 -8.50 -22.31 14.14
CA THR A 277 -7.68 -23.49 14.44
C THR A 277 -8.24 -24.23 15.65
N ASP A 278 -8.59 -23.54 16.73
CA ASP A 278 -9.12 -24.16 17.95
C ASP A 278 -10.53 -24.76 17.70
N SER A 279 -11.37 -24.04 16.95
CA SER A 279 -12.70 -24.55 16.58
C SER A 279 -12.62 -25.82 15.72
N SER A 280 -11.60 -25.96 14.88
CA SER A 280 -11.40 -27.14 14.04
C SER A 280 -10.97 -28.37 14.85
N LYS A 281 -10.20 -28.20 15.93
CA LYS A 281 -9.76 -29.27 16.83
C LYS A 281 -10.92 -29.82 17.67
N THR A 282 -11.75 -28.94 18.21
CA THR A 282 -12.92 -29.31 19.02
C THR A 282 -13.99 -30.09 18.23
N MET A 283 -14.06 -29.91 16.89
CA MET A 283 -14.99 -30.65 16.03
C MET A 283 -14.44 -32.02 15.57
N SER A 284 -13.18 -32.33 15.83
CA SER A 284 -12.52 -33.57 15.46
C SER A 284 -12.35 -34.56 16.62
N GLU A 285 -12.66 -34.16 17.84
CA GLU A 285 -12.89 -34.97 19.03
C GLU A 285 -14.38 -35.39 19.14
#